data_e2af9ac700f3d6cb43527ab8bb70ac8d
#
_entry.id   e2af9ac700f3d6cb43527ab8bb70ac8d
#
_cell.length_a   1.000
_cell.length_b   1.000
_cell.length_c   1.000
_cell.angle_alpha   90.00
_cell.angle_beta   90.00
_cell.angle_gamma   90.00
#
_symmetry.space_group_name_H-M   'P 1'
#
loop_
_entity.id
_entity.type
_entity.pdbx_description
1 polymer ?
#
loop_
_entity_poly.entity_id
_entity_poly.type
_entity_poly.pdbx_seq_one_letter_code
_entity_poly.pdbx_strand_id
1 'polypeptide(L)'
;MFVDLKHRLSNIIYNIPGWRTKRHIVVIESDDWGAIRMPSRQVFDFLHRKGIPIEKCPFCSNDSLERKQDLERLFEVLLSVRDQNGRPCKITANCVMANPDFKKIKEADFLEYHYESILDTFGKTKNCEHVFESWIAGRSEGIWSPQFHGREHLNVAHWLRYLQQGMPELHLAFKCNMFGLSTFLFNMPVKSFMAALD
;
A
#
# COMPACT_ATOMS: atom_id res chain seq x y z
N MET A 1 27.82 21.54 -12.10
CA MET A 1 28.73 20.68 -12.88
C MET A 1 29.70 19.89 -12.00
N PHE A 2 30.48 20.50 -11.06
CA PHE A 2 31.43 19.76 -10.19
C PHE A 2 30.78 18.85 -9.13
N VAL A 3 29.62 19.20 -8.62
CA VAL A 3 28.90 18.40 -7.62
C VAL A 3 28.39 17.09 -8.23
N ASP A 4 27.89 17.15 -9.46
CA ASP A 4 27.39 15.98 -10.20
C ASP A 4 28.53 14.98 -10.51
N LEU A 5 29.72 15.46 -10.86
CA LEU A 5 30.87 14.59 -11.13
C LEU A 5 31.37 13.87 -9.87
N LYS A 6 31.40 14.55 -8.70
CA LYS A 6 31.76 13.93 -7.41
C LYS A 6 30.77 12.82 -7.03
N HIS A 7 29.47 13.06 -7.18
CA HIS A 7 28.44 12.03 -6.90
C HIS A 7 28.57 10.84 -7.84
N ARG A 8 28.81 11.06 -9.13
CA ARG A 8 29.03 9.98 -10.10
C ARG A 8 30.27 9.15 -9.79
N LEU A 9 31.38 9.79 -9.45
CA LEU A 9 32.61 9.10 -9.06
C LEU A 9 32.42 8.31 -7.77
N SER A 10 31.79 8.90 -6.77
CA SER A 10 31.46 8.21 -5.51
C SER A 10 30.62 6.96 -5.76
N ASN A 11 29.56 7.07 -6.56
CA ASN A 11 28.69 5.94 -6.89
C ASN A 11 29.45 4.84 -7.64
N ILE A 12 30.38 5.20 -8.54
CA ILE A 12 31.22 4.23 -9.24
C ILE A 12 32.11 3.48 -8.26
N ILE A 13 32.78 4.19 -7.33
CA ILE A 13 33.67 3.60 -6.34
C ILE A 13 32.91 2.67 -5.39
N TYR A 14 31.72 3.08 -4.90
CA TYR A 14 30.88 2.24 -4.04
C TYR A 14 30.41 0.97 -4.74
N ASN A 15 30.21 1.01 -6.06
CA ASN A 15 29.75 -0.15 -6.84
C ASN A 15 30.89 -1.05 -7.37
N ILE A 16 32.18 -0.69 -7.17
CA ILE A 16 33.30 -1.52 -7.61
C ILE A 16 33.26 -2.93 -7.01
N PRO A 17 33.04 -3.12 -5.69
CA PRO A 17 32.93 -4.46 -5.09
C PRO A 17 31.56 -5.12 -5.29
N GLY A 18 30.61 -4.44 -5.96
CA GLY A 18 29.26 -4.96 -6.18
C GLY A 18 29.21 -6.17 -7.11
N TRP A 19 28.14 -6.95 -6.96
CA TRP A 19 27.84 -8.05 -7.86
C TRP A 19 27.66 -7.57 -9.30
N ARG A 20 28.21 -8.29 -10.26
CA ARG A 20 28.16 -7.93 -11.68
C ARG A 20 27.60 -9.07 -12.52
N THR A 21 26.78 -8.73 -13.49
CA THR A 21 26.20 -9.69 -14.42
C THR A 21 26.13 -9.09 -15.83
N LYS A 22 26.24 -9.96 -16.83
CA LYS A 22 25.97 -9.61 -18.25
C LYS A 22 24.48 -9.78 -18.60
N ARG A 23 23.67 -10.26 -17.65
CA ARG A 23 22.23 -10.46 -17.85
C ARG A 23 21.50 -9.12 -17.72
N HIS A 24 20.53 -8.89 -18.58
CA HIS A 24 19.53 -7.85 -18.40
C HIS A 24 18.49 -8.41 -17.40
N ILE A 25 18.36 -7.74 -16.26
CA ILE A 25 17.44 -8.13 -15.18
C ILE A 25 16.45 -7.00 -15.00
N VAL A 26 15.16 -7.33 -15.07
CA VAL A 26 14.04 -6.47 -14.69
C VAL A 26 13.46 -7.02 -13.40
N VAL A 27 13.38 -6.18 -12.38
CA VAL A 27 12.72 -6.47 -11.11
C VAL A 27 11.44 -5.66 -11.07
N ILE A 28 10.32 -6.33 -10.80
CA ILE A 28 9.01 -5.70 -10.65
C ILE A 28 8.58 -5.93 -9.20
N GLU A 29 8.49 -4.85 -8.45
CA GLU A 29 8.01 -4.84 -7.07
C GLU A 29 6.81 -3.88 -6.96
N SER A 30 5.87 -4.23 -6.09
CA SER A 30 4.70 -3.41 -5.80
C SER A 30 4.36 -3.56 -4.32
N ASP A 31 4.15 -2.43 -3.66
CA ASP A 31 3.96 -2.36 -2.22
C ASP A 31 2.48 -2.26 -1.83
N ASP A 32 2.23 -2.46 -0.53
CA ASP A 32 0.97 -2.21 0.16
C ASP A 32 -0.21 -3.10 -0.27
N TRP A 33 0.04 -4.26 -0.85
CA TRP A 33 -1.00 -5.25 -1.12
C TRP A 33 -1.71 -5.63 0.18
N GLY A 34 -3.05 -5.66 0.14
CA GLY A 34 -3.89 -5.91 1.31
C GLY A 34 -4.23 -4.68 2.15
N ALA A 35 -3.67 -3.51 1.86
CA ALA A 35 -4.00 -2.28 2.56
C ALA A 35 -5.30 -1.64 2.05
N ILE A 36 -6.18 -1.23 2.97
CA ILE A 36 -7.34 -0.40 2.64
C ILE A 36 -6.87 1.04 2.51
N ARG A 37 -6.65 1.52 1.27
CA ARG A 37 -6.34 2.94 1.01
C ARG A 37 -7.62 3.74 0.84
N MET A 38 -8.28 3.58 -0.30
CA MET A 38 -9.60 4.16 -0.56
C MET A 38 -10.64 3.04 -0.52
N PRO A 39 -11.55 3.04 0.46
CA PRO A 39 -12.52 1.95 0.63
C PRO A 39 -13.45 1.75 -0.56
N SER A 40 -13.86 2.84 -1.22
CA SER A 40 -14.71 2.78 -2.42
C SER A 40 -14.77 4.11 -3.16
N ARG A 41 -15.28 4.08 -4.41
CA ARG A 41 -15.57 5.31 -5.16
C ARG A 41 -16.60 6.20 -4.45
N GLN A 42 -17.58 5.61 -3.79
CA GLN A 42 -18.57 6.38 -3.02
C GLN A 42 -17.92 7.14 -1.86
N VAL A 43 -16.95 6.53 -1.16
CA VAL A 43 -16.17 7.19 -0.11
C VAL A 43 -15.34 8.33 -0.69
N PHE A 44 -14.66 8.12 -1.81
CA PHE A 44 -13.93 9.17 -2.51
C PHE A 44 -14.83 10.37 -2.83
N ASP A 45 -15.97 10.13 -3.49
CA ASP A 45 -16.91 11.19 -3.88
C ASP A 45 -17.51 11.89 -2.67
N PHE A 46 -17.74 11.16 -1.57
CA PHE A 46 -18.24 11.75 -0.31
C PHE A 46 -17.19 12.68 0.31
N LEU A 47 -15.94 12.24 0.45
CA LEU A 47 -14.85 13.04 1.05
C LEU A 47 -14.55 14.28 0.20
N HIS A 48 -14.53 14.14 -1.13
CA HIS A 48 -14.36 15.26 -2.05
C HIS A 48 -15.47 16.31 -1.89
N ARG A 49 -16.75 15.88 -1.84
CA ARG A 49 -17.88 16.80 -1.58
C ARG A 49 -17.82 17.47 -0.20
N LYS A 50 -17.12 16.88 0.77
CA LYS A 50 -16.88 17.48 2.10
C LYS A 50 -15.70 18.45 2.12
N GLY A 51 -15.10 18.74 0.96
CA GLY A 51 -14.02 19.71 0.82
C GLY A 51 -12.62 19.15 1.10
N ILE A 52 -12.48 17.83 1.26
CA ILE A 52 -11.16 17.20 1.34
C ILE A 52 -10.60 17.09 -0.09
N PRO A 53 -9.45 17.70 -0.41
CA PRO A 53 -8.90 17.74 -1.76
C PRO A 53 -8.23 16.40 -2.12
N ILE A 54 -8.99 15.32 -1.99
CA ILE A 54 -8.51 13.93 -2.05
C ILE A 54 -8.01 13.57 -3.46
N GLU A 55 -8.51 14.25 -4.49
CA GLU A 55 -8.08 14.12 -5.88
C GLU A 55 -6.63 14.55 -6.12
N LYS A 56 -6.05 15.35 -5.22
CA LYS A 56 -4.64 15.77 -5.29
C LYS A 56 -3.66 14.70 -4.80
N CYS A 57 -4.18 13.66 -4.14
CA CYS A 57 -3.37 12.54 -3.68
C CYS A 57 -3.53 11.37 -4.67
N PRO A 58 -2.49 10.99 -5.45
CA PRO A 58 -2.58 9.91 -6.40
C PRO A 58 -2.91 8.56 -5.73
N PHE A 59 -2.40 8.33 -4.52
CA PHE A 59 -2.71 7.13 -3.74
C PHE A 59 -4.18 7.09 -3.32
N CYS A 60 -4.70 8.18 -2.75
CA CYS A 60 -6.11 8.26 -2.36
C CYS A 60 -7.07 8.19 -3.56
N SER A 61 -6.62 8.60 -4.75
CA SER A 61 -7.44 8.62 -5.97
C SER A 61 -7.52 7.26 -6.66
N ASN A 62 -6.46 6.46 -6.57
CA ASN A 62 -6.28 5.29 -7.41
C ASN A 62 -6.16 3.98 -6.62
N ASP A 63 -5.62 4.03 -5.39
CA ASP A 63 -5.37 2.81 -4.62
C ASP A 63 -6.63 2.37 -3.88
N SER A 64 -6.97 1.11 -4.03
CA SER A 64 -8.03 0.42 -3.29
C SER A 64 -7.59 -0.99 -2.97
N LEU A 65 -8.30 -1.62 -2.02
CA LEU A 65 -8.07 -3.04 -1.76
C LEU A 65 -8.31 -3.84 -3.06
N GLU A 66 -7.39 -4.73 -3.37
CA GLU A 66 -7.45 -5.56 -4.57
C GLU A 66 -8.63 -6.53 -4.52
N ARG A 67 -9.17 -6.84 -5.69
CA ARG A 67 -10.24 -7.81 -5.89
C ARG A 67 -9.74 -8.99 -6.69
N LYS A 68 -10.45 -10.10 -6.60
CA LYS A 68 -10.14 -11.29 -7.41
C LYS A 68 -9.96 -10.97 -8.91
N GLN A 69 -10.87 -10.17 -9.48
CA GLN A 69 -10.80 -9.79 -10.90
C GLN A 69 -9.57 -8.95 -11.27
N ASP A 70 -9.08 -8.13 -10.34
CA ASP A 70 -7.89 -7.32 -10.56
C ASP A 70 -6.66 -8.22 -10.63
N LEU A 71 -6.57 -9.22 -9.74
CA LEU A 71 -5.51 -10.22 -9.74
C LEU A 71 -5.58 -11.13 -10.98
N GLU A 72 -6.77 -11.59 -11.38
CA GLU A 72 -6.94 -12.39 -12.59
C GLU A 72 -6.39 -11.67 -13.82
N ARG A 73 -6.74 -10.40 -14.01
CA ARG A 73 -6.21 -9.56 -15.11
C ARG A 73 -4.71 -9.36 -15.03
N LEU A 74 -4.18 -9.09 -13.83
CA LEU A 74 -2.75 -8.97 -13.62
C LEU A 74 -2.03 -10.26 -13.98
N PHE A 75 -2.55 -11.41 -13.54
CA PHE A 75 -1.95 -12.73 -13.78
C PHE A 75 -1.99 -13.09 -15.28
N GLU A 76 -3.06 -12.76 -16.01
CA GLU A 76 -3.11 -12.90 -17.46
C GLU A 76 -1.95 -12.15 -18.14
N VAL A 77 -1.71 -10.89 -17.73
CA VAL A 77 -0.61 -10.08 -18.27
C VAL A 77 0.75 -10.71 -17.92
N LEU A 78 0.97 -11.10 -16.67
CA LEU A 78 2.23 -11.70 -16.24
C LEU A 78 2.53 -13.01 -16.97
N LEU A 79 1.52 -13.83 -17.22
CA LEU A 79 1.64 -15.10 -17.96
C LEU A 79 1.88 -14.90 -19.46
N SER A 80 1.41 -13.77 -20.02
CA SER A 80 1.57 -13.47 -21.46
C SER A 80 2.99 -13.05 -21.83
N VAL A 81 3.77 -12.53 -20.87
CA VAL A 81 5.15 -12.06 -21.08
C VAL A 81 6.13 -13.14 -20.61
N ARG A 82 7.00 -13.60 -21.50
CA ARG A 82 7.98 -14.65 -21.18
C ARG A 82 9.39 -14.22 -21.54
N ASP A 83 10.35 -14.68 -20.72
CA ASP A 83 11.76 -14.52 -21.01
C ASP A 83 12.22 -15.49 -22.13
N GLN A 84 13.50 -15.39 -22.52
CA GLN A 84 14.10 -16.26 -23.54
C GLN A 84 14.11 -17.76 -23.18
N ASN A 85 13.87 -18.10 -21.91
CA ASN A 85 13.77 -19.47 -21.44
C ASN A 85 12.31 -19.94 -21.27
N GLY A 86 11.35 -19.16 -21.75
CA GLY A 86 9.93 -19.44 -21.66
C GLY A 86 9.30 -19.20 -20.27
N ARG A 87 10.05 -18.62 -19.31
CA ARG A 87 9.54 -18.36 -17.96
C ARG A 87 8.67 -17.12 -17.95
N PRO A 88 7.52 -17.17 -17.28
CA PRO A 88 6.62 -16.01 -17.18
C PRO A 88 7.25 -14.87 -16.36
N CYS A 89 6.73 -13.68 -16.56
CA CYS A 89 7.06 -12.53 -15.73
C CYS A 89 6.58 -12.77 -14.29
N LYS A 90 7.38 -12.31 -13.31
CA LYS A 90 7.06 -12.42 -11.88
C LYS A 90 7.03 -11.05 -11.23
N ILE A 91 6.04 -10.82 -10.37
CA ILE A 91 5.96 -9.67 -9.48
C ILE A 91 6.29 -10.07 -8.04
N THR A 92 7.09 -9.26 -7.36
CA THR A 92 7.24 -9.28 -5.91
C THR A 92 6.16 -8.37 -5.33
N ALA A 93 5.25 -8.96 -4.56
CA ALA A 93 4.16 -8.26 -3.92
C ALA A 93 4.46 -8.08 -2.44
N ASN A 94 4.76 -6.84 -2.03
CA ASN A 94 5.03 -6.51 -0.65
C ASN A 94 3.68 -6.29 0.07
N CYS A 95 3.30 -7.26 0.91
CA CYS A 95 1.96 -7.36 1.49
C CYS A 95 1.95 -6.91 2.95
N VAL A 96 0.95 -6.11 3.33
CA VAL A 96 0.63 -5.85 4.73
C VAL A 96 -0.21 -6.99 5.28
N MET A 97 -0.13 -7.23 6.59
CA MET A 97 -0.77 -8.39 7.23
C MET A 97 -2.05 -8.03 7.99
N ALA A 98 -2.33 -6.74 8.16
CA ALA A 98 -3.49 -6.27 8.91
C ALA A 98 -3.97 -4.89 8.44
N ASN A 99 -5.18 -4.53 8.85
CA ASN A 99 -5.75 -3.20 8.71
C ASN A 99 -6.31 -2.74 10.06
N PRO A 100 -6.53 -1.41 10.28
CA PRO A 100 -7.16 -0.92 11.51
C PRO A 100 -8.55 -1.51 11.73
N ASP A 101 -8.82 -2.00 12.95
CA ASP A 101 -10.19 -2.33 13.39
C ASP A 101 -10.89 -1.05 13.84
N PHE A 102 -11.48 -0.34 12.89
CA PHE A 102 -12.13 0.95 13.13
C PHE A 102 -13.20 0.92 14.21
N LYS A 103 -13.91 -0.22 14.34
CA LYS A 103 -14.95 -0.36 15.36
C LYS A 103 -14.34 -0.39 16.75
N LYS A 104 -13.36 -1.27 17.00
CA LYS A 104 -12.71 -1.39 18.32
C LYS A 104 -11.91 -0.14 18.68
N ILE A 105 -11.23 0.49 17.71
CA ILE A 105 -10.51 1.76 17.94
C ILE A 105 -11.50 2.84 18.40
N LYS A 106 -12.67 2.92 17.78
CA LYS A 106 -13.71 3.86 18.19
C LYS A 106 -14.28 3.53 19.57
N GLU A 107 -14.54 2.26 19.88
CA GLU A 107 -15.02 1.79 21.19
C GLU A 107 -14.01 2.09 22.31
N ALA A 108 -12.72 2.16 21.98
CA ALA A 108 -11.64 2.55 22.89
C ALA A 108 -11.39 4.09 22.90
N ASP A 109 -12.31 4.90 22.38
CA ASP A 109 -12.16 6.39 22.31
C ASP A 109 -10.81 6.85 21.74
N PHE A 110 -10.26 6.11 20.76
CA PHE A 110 -8.96 6.34 20.13
C PHE A 110 -7.76 6.23 21.09
N LEU A 111 -7.94 5.71 22.30
CA LEU A 111 -6.86 5.54 23.28
C LEU A 111 -5.99 4.31 22.99
N GLU A 112 -6.59 3.29 22.38
CA GLU A 112 -5.93 2.03 22.04
C GLU A 112 -6.05 1.73 20.55
N TYR A 113 -4.97 1.19 19.99
CA TYR A 113 -4.97 0.71 18.61
C TYR A 113 -5.37 -0.75 18.55
N HIS A 114 -6.34 -1.03 17.71
CA HIS A 114 -6.79 -2.39 17.39
C HIS A 114 -6.65 -2.63 15.90
N TYR A 115 -6.32 -3.85 15.53
CA TYR A 115 -6.21 -4.26 14.13
C TYR A 115 -6.95 -5.56 13.87
N GLU A 116 -7.28 -5.78 12.62
CA GLU A 116 -7.82 -7.06 12.15
C GLU A 116 -6.87 -7.65 11.08
N SER A 117 -6.86 -8.99 10.99
CA SER A 117 -6.02 -9.67 10.02
C SER A 117 -6.44 -9.33 8.59
N ILE A 118 -5.52 -9.45 7.63
CA ILE A 118 -5.84 -9.28 6.21
C ILE A 118 -6.91 -10.28 5.75
N LEU A 119 -6.94 -11.49 6.31
CA LEU A 119 -7.94 -12.50 5.97
C LEU A 119 -9.34 -12.07 6.45
N ASP A 120 -9.43 -11.47 7.64
CA ASP A 120 -10.69 -10.89 8.13
C ASP A 120 -11.13 -9.72 7.26
N THR A 121 -10.17 -8.87 6.83
CA THR A 121 -10.42 -7.76 5.93
C THR A 121 -11.00 -8.25 4.59
N PHE A 122 -10.38 -9.24 3.96
CA PHE A 122 -10.88 -9.84 2.72
C PHE A 122 -12.27 -10.46 2.91
N GLY A 123 -12.48 -11.22 3.98
CA GLY A 123 -13.77 -11.88 4.25
C GLY A 123 -14.93 -10.90 4.49
N LYS A 124 -14.65 -9.68 4.95
CA LYS A 124 -15.66 -8.63 5.20
C LYS A 124 -15.89 -7.71 4.01
N THR A 125 -14.93 -7.64 3.07
CA THR A 125 -14.95 -6.69 1.97
C THR A 125 -15.57 -7.34 0.72
N LYS A 126 -16.63 -6.71 0.24
CA LYS A 126 -17.34 -7.20 -0.95
C LYS A 126 -16.41 -7.38 -2.16
N ASN A 127 -16.49 -8.53 -2.80
CA ASN A 127 -15.69 -8.95 -3.96
C ASN A 127 -14.21 -9.22 -3.65
N CYS A 128 -13.83 -9.31 -2.37
CA CYS A 128 -12.48 -9.64 -1.93
C CYS A 128 -12.39 -11.02 -1.27
N GLU A 129 -13.50 -11.74 -1.13
CA GLU A 129 -13.61 -13.00 -0.40
C GLU A 129 -12.65 -14.10 -0.91
N HIS A 130 -12.24 -14.02 -2.18
CA HIS A 130 -11.36 -15.00 -2.83
C HIS A 130 -9.99 -14.43 -3.25
N VAL A 131 -9.57 -13.31 -2.68
CA VAL A 131 -8.27 -12.69 -3.00
C VAL A 131 -7.13 -13.57 -2.52
N PHE A 132 -7.24 -14.13 -1.32
CA PHE A 132 -6.18 -14.94 -0.75
C PHE A 132 -5.96 -16.24 -1.55
N GLU A 133 -7.02 -16.88 -2.01
CA GLU A 133 -6.93 -18.04 -2.91
C GLU A 133 -6.25 -17.67 -4.23
N SER A 134 -6.51 -16.46 -4.75
CA SER A 134 -5.82 -15.96 -5.94
C SER A 134 -4.33 -15.74 -5.70
N TRP A 135 -3.93 -15.26 -4.51
CA TRP A 135 -2.52 -15.15 -4.13
C TRP A 135 -1.82 -16.52 -4.12
N ILE A 136 -2.50 -17.55 -3.55
CA ILE A 136 -2.00 -18.92 -3.53
C ILE A 136 -1.84 -19.46 -4.97
N ALA A 137 -2.83 -19.25 -5.82
CA ALA A 137 -2.79 -19.66 -7.22
C ALA A 137 -1.63 -19.00 -7.99
N GLY A 138 -1.50 -17.67 -7.90
CA GLY A 138 -0.41 -16.93 -8.55
C GLY A 138 0.98 -17.34 -8.06
N ARG A 139 1.11 -17.69 -6.76
CA ARG A 139 2.34 -18.24 -6.21
C ARG A 139 2.65 -19.63 -6.81
N SER A 140 1.66 -20.48 -6.94
CA SER A 140 1.81 -21.82 -7.52
C SER A 140 2.23 -21.74 -8.99
N GLU A 141 1.71 -20.77 -9.75
CA GLU A 141 2.10 -20.47 -11.13
C GLU A 141 3.49 -19.79 -11.23
N GLY A 142 4.09 -19.41 -10.11
CA GLY A 142 5.40 -18.76 -10.07
C GLY A 142 5.43 -17.31 -10.54
N ILE A 143 4.29 -16.66 -10.67
CA ILE A 143 4.14 -15.26 -11.14
C ILE A 143 3.92 -14.27 -10.00
N TRP A 144 3.47 -14.71 -8.84
CA TRP A 144 3.20 -13.93 -7.65
C TRP A 144 4.13 -14.33 -6.51
N SER A 145 4.92 -13.38 -6.00
CA SER A 145 5.87 -13.62 -4.90
C SER A 145 5.54 -12.71 -3.72
N PRO A 146 4.62 -13.12 -2.82
CA PRO A 146 4.27 -12.31 -1.68
C PRO A 146 5.43 -12.22 -0.70
N GLN A 147 5.70 -11.00 -0.22
CA GLN A 147 6.70 -10.70 0.79
C GLN A 147 6.03 -9.94 1.94
N PHE A 148 6.53 -10.14 3.15
CA PHE A 148 6.07 -9.41 4.32
C PHE A 148 6.49 -7.95 4.25
N HIS A 149 5.53 -7.01 4.37
CA HIS A 149 5.74 -5.56 4.31
C HIS A 149 5.26 -4.84 5.59
N GLY A 150 5.31 -5.52 6.71
CA GLY A 150 4.82 -5.00 7.97
C GLY A 150 3.41 -5.45 8.34
N ARG A 151 2.98 -5.08 9.54
CA ARG A 151 1.61 -5.37 9.99
C ARG A 151 0.62 -4.50 9.23
N GLU A 152 0.79 -3.19 9.26
CA GLU A 152 0.13 -2.19 8.42
C GLU A 152 1.13 -1.08 8.06
N HIS A 153 0.85 -0.32 7.02
CA HIS A 153 1.67 0.81 6.62
C HIS A 153 1.09 2.10 7.22
N LEU A 154 1.17 2.22 8.56
CA LEU A 154 0.57 3.31 9.33
C LEU A 154 1.44 3.69 10.53
N ASN A 155 1.74 4.97 10.69
CA ASN A 155 2.28 5.50 11.93
C ASN A 155 1.13 5.61 12.96
N VAL A 156 0.92 4.53 13.69
CA VAL A 156 -0.19 4.35 14.62
C VAL A 156 -0.20 5.44 15.69
N ALA A 157 0.96 5.76 16.29
CA ALA A 157 1.06 6.72 17.38
C ALA A 157 0.63 8.13 16.92
N HIS A 158 1.11 8.56 15.74
CA HIS A 158 0.72 9.86 15.18
C HIS A 158 -0.75 9.89 14.79
N TRP A 159 -1.22 8.85 14.11
CA TRP A 159 -2.61 8.78 13.65
C TRP A 159 -3.62 8.83 14.81
N LEU A 160 -3.41 8.03 15.88
CA LEU A 160 -4.25 8.06 17.07
C LEU A 160 -4.22 9.42 17.76
N ARG A 161 -3.02 10.03 17.91
CA ARG A 161 -2.88 11.36 18.50
C ARG A 161 -3.76 12.41 17.83
N TYR A 162 -3.76 12.44 16.48
CA TYR A 162 -4.58 13.40 15.75
C TYR A 162 -6.08 13.09 15.80
N LEU A 163 -6.45 11.81 15.90
CA LEU A 163 -7.83 11.42 16.20
C LEU A 163 -8.26 11.92 17.58
N GLN A 164 -7.42 11.72 18.61
CA GLN A 164 -7.67 12.21 19.97
C GLN A 164 -7.78 13.76 20.04
N GLN A 165 -7.02 14.45 19.21
CA GLN A 165 -7.09 15.92 19.09
C GLN A 165 -8.35 16.41 18.36
N GLY A 166 -9.16 15.52 17.85
CA GLY A 166 -10.43 15.85 17.20
C GLY A 166 -10.29 16.44 15.81
N MET A 167 -9.22 16.14 15.06
CA MET A 167 -9.03 16.63 13.68
C MET A 167 -10.22 16.25 12.79
N PRO A 168 -11.03 17.21 12.28
CA PRO A 168 -12.30 16.92 11.63
C PRO A 168 -12.16 16.05 10.37
N GLU A 169 -11.15 16.35 9.54
CA GLU A 169 -10.90 15.65 8.28
C GLU A 169 -10.53 14.19 8.54
N LEU A 170 -9.69 13.95 9.57
CA LEU A 170 -9.27 12.61 9.94
C LEU A 170 -10.45 11.81 10.53
N HIS A 171 -11.28 12.43 11.37
CA HIS A 171 -12.51 11.80 11.86
C HIS A 171 -13.50 11.49 10.73
N LEU A 172 -13.56 12.35 9.70
CA LEU A 172 -14.41 12.11 8.55
C LEU A 172 -13.92 10.90 7.75
N ALA A 173 -12.61 10.81 7.51
CA ALA A 173 -11.99 9.65 6.86
C ALA A 173 -12.16 8.37 7.69
N PHE A 174 -11.94 8.46 9.01
CA PHE A 174 -12.13 7.36 9.95
C PHE A 174 -13.56 6.78 9.91
N LYS A 175 -14.57 7.65 9.88
CA LYS A 175 -15.99 7.24 9.75
C LYS A 175 -16.27 6.47 8.46
N CYS A 176 -15.43 6.65 7.45
CA CYS A 176 -15.50 5.94 6.18
C CYS A 176 -14.59 4.70 6.12
N ASN A 177 -14.02 4.28 7.25
CA ASN A 177 -13.04 3.21 7.34
C ASN A 177 -11.79 3.46 6.46
N MET A 178 -11.37 4.71 6.38
CA MET A 178 -10.18 5.13 5.65
C MET A 178 -9.13 5.66 6.64
N PHE A 179 -7.92 5.09 6.62
CA PHE A 179 -6.80 5.53 7.45
C PHE A 179 -5.70 6.25 6.65
N GLY A 180 -5.63 6.00 5.36
CA GLY A 180 -4.56 6.47 4.47
C GLY A 180 -4.68 7.92 4.01
N LEU A 181 -5.30 8.81 4.79
CA LEU A 181 -5.42 10.22 4.43
C LEU A 181 -4.05 10.90 4.40
N SER A 182 -3.68 11.48 3.27
CA SER A 182 -2.37 12.09 3.09
C SER A 182 -2.26 13.43 3.81
N THR A 183 -1.26 13.56 4.66
CA THR A 183 -1.04 14.75 5.51
C THR A 183 -0.68 16.00 4.73
N PHE A 184 -0.04 15.87 3.56
CA PHE A 184 0.30 17.02 2.71
C PHE A 184 -0.92 17.80 2.20
N LEU A 185 -2.10 17.18 2.19
CA LEU A 185 -3.35 17.85 1.79
C LEU A 185 -3.75 18.95 2.77
N PHE A 186 -3.23 18.95 3.98
CA PHE A 186 -3.63 19.83 5.09
C PHE A 186 -2.48 20.66 5.66
N ASN A 187 -1.32 20.72 5.00
CA ASN A 187 -0.11 21.39 5.51
C ASN A 187 0.26 20.99 6.94
N MET A 188 0.06 19.73 7.28
CA MET A 188 0.41 19.22 8.60
C MET A 188 1.92 19.09 8.77
N PRO A 189 2.44 19.30 10.02
CA PRO A 189 3.86 19.17 10.30
C PRO A 189 4.38 17.72 10.21
N VAL A 190 3.49 16.75 10.11
CA VAL A 190 3.81 15.32 9.97
C VAL A 190 3.92 14.97 8.49
N LYS A 191 4.98 14.28 8.11
CA LYS A 191 5.24 13.93 6.71
C LYS A 191 4.15 13.06 6.10
N SER A 192 3.71 12.02 6.81
CA SER A 192 2.61 11.14 6.38
C SER A 192 2.16 10.24 7.51
N PHE A 193 0.87 9.95 7.62
CA PHE A 193 0.39 8.85 8.47
C PHE A 193 0.80 7.47 7.94
N MET A 194 1.09 7.38 6.63
CA MET A 194 1.52 6.15 5.98
C MET A 194 3.04 5.91 6.08
N ALA A 195 3.80 6.83 6.69
CA ALA A 195 5.21 6.59 6.99
C ALA A 195 5.31 5.72 8.24
N ALA A 196 5.89 4.53 8.11
CA ALA A 196 6.06 3.61 9.24
C ALA A 196 7.10 4.10 10.26
N LEU A 197 8.00 4.98 9.84
CA LEU A 197 9.08 5.56 10.65
C LEU A 197 9.12 7.08 10.45
N ASP A 198 9.26 7.80 11.54
CA ASP A 198 9.57 9.25 11.59
C ASP A 198 11.06 9.49 11.54
#